data_a080a229b11d46734423e7362d420c96
#
_entry.id   a080a229b11d46734423e7362d420c96
#
_cell.length_a   1.000
_cell.length_b   1.000
_cell.length_c   1.000
_cell.angle_alpha   90.00
_cell.angle_beta   90.00
_cell.angle_gamma   90.00
#
_symmetry.space_group_name_H-M   'P 1'
#
loop_
_entity.id
_entity.type
_entity.pdbx_description
1 polymer ?
#
loop_
_entity_poly.entity_id
_entity_poly.type
_entity_poly.pdbx_seq_one_letter_code
_entity_poly.pdbx_strand_id
1 'polypeptide(L)'
;QLFPDGMTTDQPERQVMAEIIREKLLCYFRQLSEKAGGDTFTLPFSLSTLADYIATDRSAMMRELKRMREEGLLQSDGRRFTLSQ
;
A
#
# COMPACT_ATOMS: atom_id res chain seq x y z
N GLN A 1 -5.73 7.56 32.17
CA GLN A 1 -5.64 7.65 31.62
C GLN A 1 -5.31 7.56 31.25
N LEU A 2 -5.23 7.45 31.32
CA LEU A 2 -5.00 7.53 30.69
C LEU A 2 -4.43 7.49 30.29
N PHE A 3 -4.14 7.43 30.10
CA PHE A 3 -3.73 7.57 29.33
C PHE A 3 -3.16 7.73 29.02
N PRO A 4 -2.96 7.73 29.08
CA PRO A 4 -2.52 8.02 28.43
C PRO A 4 -2.01 8.05 27.96
N ASP A 5 -1.81 7.99 27.70
CA ASP A 5 -1.56 8.13 26.94
C ASP A 5 -1.19 8.14 26.19
N GLY A 6 -1.02 8.07 26.02
CA GLY A 6 -0.98 8.33 25.08
C GLY A 6 -0.79 7.85 24.54
N MET A 7 -0.69 7.61 24.51
CA MET A 7 -0.75 7.36 23.95
C MET A 7 -0.89 7.17 23.20
N THR A 8 -1.01 7.04 23.23
CA THR A 8 -1.30 7.00 22.57
C THR A 8 -1.33 7.20 21.69
N THR A 9 -0.81 7.42 22.02
CA THR A 9 -0.85 7.89 20.98
C THR A 9 -0.92 7.25 19.74
N ASP A 10 -0.71 6.19 19.68
CA ASP A 10 -0.98 5.57 18.52
C ASP A 10 -2.36 5.55 18.30
N GLN A 11 -2.76 6.22 17.31
CA GLN A 11 -4.10 6.35 17.01
C GLN A 11 -4.56 5.10 16.34
N PRO A 12 -5.45 4.33 16.93
CA PRO A 12 -5.96 3.11 16.32
C PRO A 12 -6.54 3.39 14.94
N GLU A 13 -7.09 4.58 14.77
CA GLU A 13 -7.66 4.96 13.50
C GLU A 13 -6.64 4.99 12.38
N ARG A 14 -5.44 5.52 12.66
CA ARG A 14 -4.38 5.55 11.67
C ARG A 14 -3.92 4.16 11.30
N GLN A 15 -3.81 3.30 12.29
CA GLN A 15 -3.37 1.95 12.06
C GLN A 15 -4.39 1.19 11.22
N VAL A 16 -5.67 1.36 11.51
CA VAL A 16 -6.72 0.73 10.74
C VAL A 16 -6.72 1.22 9.29
N MET A 17 -6.55 2.53 9.10
CA MET A 17 -6.49 3.08 7.74
C MET A 17 -5.31 2.54 6.97
N ALA A 18 -4.15 2.43 7.62
CA ALA A 18 -2.97 1.89 6.96
C ALA A 18 -3.21 0.44 6.54
N GLU A 19 -3.86 -0.35 7.39
CA GLU A 19 -4.15 -1.73 7.06
C GLU A 19 -5.13 -1.85 5.90
N ILE A 20 -6.13 -0.98 5.87
CA ILE A 20 -7.08 -0.97 4.77
C ILE A 20 -6.40 -0.63 3.46
N ILE A 21 -5.54 0.38 3.47
CA ILE A 21 -4.80 0.77 2.27
C ILE A 21 -3.93 -0.38 1.80
N ARG A 22 -3.22 -1.02 2.73
CA ARG A 22 -2.34 -2.14 2.40
C ARG A 22 -3.12 -3.28 1.77
N GLU A 23 -4.27 -3.62 2.32
CA GLU A 23 -5.07 -4.71 1.78
C GLU A 23 -5.58 -4.38 0.38
N LYS A 24 -6.01 -3.14 0.16
CA LYS A 24 -6.46 -2.73 -1.15
C LYS A 24 -5.32 -2.80 -2.17
N LEU A 25 -4.14 -2.34 -1.79
CA LEU A 25 -2.99 -2.37 -2.68
C LEU A 25 -2.60 -3.80 -3.00
N LEU A 26 -2.53 -4.67 -1.99
CA LEU A 26 -2.15 -6.05 -2.22
C LEU A 26 -3.16 -6.76 -3.11
N CYS A 27 -4.44 -6.54 -2.87
CA CYS A 27 -5.47 -7.17 -3.67
C CYS A 27 -5.36 -6.74 -5.13
N TYR A 28 -5.18 -5.45 -5.36
CA TYR A 28 -5.07 -4.93 -6.70
C TYR A 28 -3.80 -5.44 -7.39
N PHE A 29 -2.67 -5.40 -6.66
CA PHE A 29 -1.41 -5.85 -7.22
C PHE A 29 -1.44 -7.34 -7.57
N ARG A 30 -2.10 -8.15 -6.76
CA ARG A 30 -2.24 -9.56 -7.08
C ARG A 30 -3.01 -9.76 -8.37
N GLN A 31 -4.07 -8.99 -8.58
CA GLN A 31 -4.82 -9.06 -9.81
C GLN A 31 -3.96 -8.70 -11.01
N LEU A 32 -3.15 -7.65 -10.87
CA LEU A 32 -2.27 -7.24 -11.96
C LEU A 32 -1.20 -8.30 -12.23
N SER A 33 -0.65 -8.89 -11.18
CA SER A 33 0.37 -9.92 -11.38
C SER A 33 -0.21 -11.15 -12.05
N GLU A 34 -1.44 -11.53 -11.71
CA GLU A 34 -2.08 -12.66 -12.35
C GLU A 34 -2.30 -12.39 -13.84
N LYS A 35 -2.71 -11.18 -14.18
CA LYS A 35 -2.90 -10.81 -15.58
C LYS A 35 -1.57 -10.81 -16.33
N ALA A 36 -0.50 -10.43 -15.66
CA ALA A 36 0.82 -10.39 -16.28
C ALA A 36 1.45 -11.78 -16.37
N GLY A 37 0.90 -12.75 -15.64
CA GLY A 37 1.43 -14.10 -15.68
C GLY A 37 2.64 -14.31 -14.82
N GLY A 38 2.87 -13.45 -13.82
CA GLY A 38 4.03 -13.58 -12.95
C GLY A 38 3.95 -12.59 -11.82
N ASP A 39 5.03 -12.46 -11.08
CA ASP A 39 5.06 -11.57 -9.92
C ASP A 39 5.33 -10.13 -10.30
N THR A 40 5.83 -9.87 -11.49
CA THR A 40 6.18 -8.53 -11.94
C THR A 40 5.11 -8.00 -12.88
N PHE A 41 4.73 -6.75 -12.66
CA PHE A 41 3.73 -6.10 -13.51
C PHE A 41 4.02 -4.62 -13.57
N THR A 42 3.45 -3.96 -14.58
CA THR A 42 3.58 -2.51 -14.73
C THR A 42 2.21 -1.89 -14.52
N LEU A 43 2.17 -0.82 -13.71
CA LEU A 43 0.91 -0.11 -13.49
C LEU A 43 0.42 0.49 -14.80
N PRO A 44 -0.86 0.29 -15.13
CA PRO A 44 -1.41 0.87 -16.36
C PRO A 44 -1.66 2.36 -16.26
N PHE A 45 -1.43 2.95 -15.09
CA PHE A 45 -1.67 4.37 -14.89
C PHE A 45 -0.73 4.88 -13.80
N SER A 46 -0.77 6.19 -13.54
CA SER A 46 0.12 6.81 -12.58
C SER A 46 -0.26 6.45 -11.14
N LEU A 47 0.67 6.71 -10.21
CA LEU A 47 0.39 6.48 -8.81
C LEU A 47 -0.73 7.37 -8.29
N SER A 48 -0.84 8.59 -8.83
CA SER A 48 -1.95 9.46 -8.45
C SER A 48 -3.30 8.82 -8.82
N THR A 49 -3.37 8.24 -10.00
CA THR A 49 -4.58 7.56 -10.45
C THR A 49 -4.84 6.32 -9.60
N LEU A 50 -3.78 5.62 -9.20
CA LEU A 50 -3.93 4.47 -8.32
C LEU A 50 -4.55 4.88 -6.99
N ALA A 51 -4.11 6.00 -6.42
CA ALA A 51 -4.68 6.48 -5.17
C ALA A 51 -6.18 6.78 -5.32
N ASP A 52 -6.56 7.38 -6.44
CA ASP A 52 -7.98 7.61 -6.72
C ASP A 52 -8.73 6.29 -6.86
N TYR A 53 -8.11 5.32 -7.52
CA TYR A 53 -8.75 4.03 -7.77
C TYR A 53 -9.06 3.30 -6.46
N ILE A 54 -8.14 3.35 -5.50
CA ILE A 54 -8.38 2.68 -4.22
C ILE A 54 -9.02 3.63 -3.20
N ALA A 55 -9.41 4.82 -3.65
CA ALA A 55 -10.14 5.80 -2.84
C ALA A 55 -9.39 6.18 -1.58
N THR A 56 -8.12 6.53 -1.73
CA THR A 56 -7.32 6.94 -0.58
C THR A 56 -6.47 8.16 -0.96
N ASP A 57 -5.95 8.82 0.07
CA ASP A 57 -5.05 9.94 -0.12
C ASP A 57 -3.72 9.46 -0.67
N ARG A 58 -3.19 10.18 -1.64
CA ARG A 58 -1.94 9.80 -2.28
C ARG A 58 -0.80 9.72 -1.28
N SER A 59 -0.73 10.69 -0.36
CA SER A 59 0.33 10.69 0.64
C SER A 59 0.28 9.47 1.53
N ALA A 60 -0.93 9.09 1.96
CA ALA A 60 -1.10 7.92 2.79
C ALA A 60 -0.73 6.66 2.01
N MET A 61 -1.13 6.58 0.75
CA MET A 61 -0.78 5.45 -0.08
C MET A 61 0.72 5.32 -0.26
N MET A 62 1.40 6.45 -0.52
CA MET A 62 2.84 6.42 -0.74
C MET A 62 3.59 6.00 0.52
N ARG A 63 3.11 6.43 1.69
CA ARG A 63 3.72 5.98 2.94
C ARG A 63 3.57 4.49 3.13
N GLU A 64 2.40 3.96 2.82
CA GLU A 64 2.19 2.53 2.96
C GLU A 64 3.01 1.74 1.96
N LEU A 65 3.13 2.23 0.73
CA LEU A 65 3.98 1.59 -0.27
C LEU A 65 5.43 1.55 0.19
N LYS A 66 5.91 2.64 0.78
CA LYS A 66 7.28 2.68 1.29
C LYS A 66 7.47 1.63 2.38
N ARG A 67 6.52 1.52 3.30
CA ARG A 67 6.61 0.54 4.36
C ARG A 67 6.60 -0.88 3.81
N MET A 68 5.77 -1.14 2.81
CA MET A 68 5.71 -2.46 2.20
C MET A 68 7.04 -2.81 1.54
N ARG A 69 7.69 -1.84 0.90
CA ARG A 69 9.01 -2.08 0.32
C ARG A 69 10.05 -2.36 1.40
N GLU A 70 9.99 -1.62 2.49
CA GLU A 70 10.93 -1.82 3.59
C GLU A 70 10.74 -3.18 4.24
N GLU A 71 9.51 -3.66 4.27
CA GLU A 71 9.22 -4.99 4.82
C GLU A 71 9.54 -6.12 3.86
N GLY A 72 9.86 -5.78 2.62
CA GLY A 72 10.18 -6.79 1.63
C GLY A 72 8.97 -7.41 0.98
N LEU A 73 7.80 -6.82 1.14
CA LEU A 73 6.59 -7.35 0.54
C LEU A 73 6.51 -7.08 -0.96
N LEU A 74 7.12 -5.99 -1.39
CA LEU A 74 7.14 -5.67 -2.81
C LEU A 74 8.37 -4.85 -3.15
N GLN A 75 8.68 -4.78 -4.43
CA GLN A 75 9.72 -3.92 -4.95
C GLN A 75 9.12 -3.07 -6.05
N SER A 76 9.68 -1.90 -6.26
CA SER A 76 9.16 -1.02 -7.29
C SER A 76 10.31 -0.34 -8.02
N ASP A 77 10.07 -0.09 -9.32
CA ASP A 77 11.02 0.61 -10.17
C ASP A 77 10.17 1.46 -11.10
N GLY A 78 9.94 2.70 -10.69
CA GLY A 78 9.00 3.55 -11.39
C GLY A 78 7.59 3.01 -11.25
N ARG A 79 6.98 2.61 -12.36
CA ARG A 79 5.64 2.01 -12.33
C ARG A 79 5.68 0.48 -12.38
N ARG A 80 6.88 -0.08 -12.44
CA ARG A 80 7.00 -1.53 -12.45
C ARG A 80 7.08 -2.03 -11.01
N PHE A 81 6.26 -2.98 -10.69
CA PHE A 81 6.19 -3.53 -9.34
C PHE A 81 6.40 -5.03 -9.38
N THR A 82 7.06 -5.54 -8.35
CA THR A 82 7.26 -6.97 -8.19
C THR A 82 6.79 -7.36 -6.80
N LEU A 83 5.86 -8.32 -6.75
CA LEU A 83 5.39 -8.83 -5.46
C LEU A 83 6.34 -9.91 -4.96
N SER A 84 6.68 -9.82 -3.69
CA SER A 84 7.48 -10.83 -3.04
C SER A 84 6.53 -11.81 -2.35
N GLN A 85 6.64 -13.05 -2.69
CA GLN A 85 5.75 -14.07 -2.14
C GLN A 85 6.37 -14.76 -0.95
#